data_7f8fcc19ab23c5d2a4cafe643e5de7a4
#
_entry.id   7f8fcc19ab23c5d2a4cafe643e5de7a4
#
_cell.length_a   1.000
_cell.length_b   1.000
_cell.length_c   1.000
_cell.angle_alpha   90.00
_cell.angle_beta   90.00
_cell.angle_gamma   90.00
#
_symmetry.space_group_name_H-M   'P 1'
#
loop_
_entity.id
_entity.type
_entity.pdbx_description
1 polymer ?
#
loop_
_entity_poly.entity_id
_entity_poly.type
_entity_poly.pdbx_seq_one_letter_code
_entity_poly.pdbx_strand_id
1 'polypeptide(L)'
;PPRSTPLYSSAASDVYKRQTYDESWAKAQKISDETGATIIHAFDDPNIISGQGVIGLEILEQLPDVDEIYVPIGGGGLAAGIITAVKEKKPNVRIIGVESKAFPAMKHSVESGHVETIEGGLTIADGISVKTPGKITFDIISKGIDEIVTVEDSEIIKTMFLLMERTKAVVEPAGVVGLAYLLSKKPAPNKKVVPILCGGNIDMYLLGQIVAKGLTNMGRMVRILITLKDKPGALKEIVDEISSLSVNIVEVIHDRLSSGINAGTVGVTLSLETENQDQADRLISHLNEKNIQFKLLE
;
A
#
# COMPACT_ATOMS: atom_id res chain seq x y z
N PRO A 1 -12.94 -16.57 22.83
CA PRO A 1 -13.65 -15.81 21.82
C PRO A 1 -14.08 -16.74 20.68
N PRO A 2 -15.28 -16.60 20.12
CA PRO A 2 -15.69 -17.42 19.00
C PRO A 2 -14.73 -17.14 17.84
N ARG A 3 -14.19 -18.20 17.27
CA ARG A 3 -13.36 -18.12 16.07
C ARG A 3 -14.20 -17.47 14.98
N SER A 4 -13.69 -16.39 14.41
CA SER A 4 -14.26 -15.78 13.22
C SER A 4 -14.53 -16.88 12.19
N THR A 5 -15.72 -16.91 11.66
CA THR A 5 -16.07 -17.78 10.53
C THR A 5 -15.08 -17.53 9.42
N PRO A 6 -14.51 -18.56 8.79
CA PRO A 6 -13.58 -18.34 7.70
C PRO A 6 -14.22 -17.52 6.60
N LEU A 7 -13.54 -16.50 6.13
CA LEU A 7 -13.97 -15.56 5.10
C LEU A 7 -14.10 -16.17 3.69
N TYR A 8 -14.68 -17.35 3.58
CA TYR A 8 -14.87 -18.00 2.26
C TYR A 8 -15.99 -17.39 1.43
N SER A 9 -16.88 -16.60 2.03
CA SER A 9 -18.10 -16.18 1.35
C SER A 9 -17.99 -14.86 0.58
N SER A 10 -17.11 -13.97 0.95
CA SER A 10 -16.98 -12.67 0.27
C SER A 10 -16.01 -12.67 -0.90
N ALA A 11 -15.01 -13.55 -0.88
CA ALA A 11 -14.01 -13.65 -1.96
C ALA A 11 -14.45 -14.52 -3.14
N ALA A 12 -15.41 -15.42 -2.98
CA ALA A 12 -15.73 -16.42 -3.99
C ALA A 12 -16.47 -15.90 -5.22
N SER A 13 -17.11 -14.74 -5.16
CA SER A 13 -17.91 -14.21 -6.27
C SER A 13 -17.19 -13.19 -7.14
N ASP A 14 -16.03 -12.68 -6.73
CA ASP A 14 -15.40 -11.53 -7.36
C ASP A 14 -14.01 -11.77 -8.00
N VAL A 15 -13.46 -12.97 -7.88
CA VAL A 15 -12.09 -13.29 -8.31
C VAL A 15 -11.86 -13.13 -9.82
N TYR A 16 -12.90 -13.05 -10.65
CA TYR A 16 -12.77 -13.10 -12.11
C TYR A 16 -13.30 -11.89 -12.89
N LYS A 17 -13.77 -10.83 -12.23
CA LYS A 17 -14.20 -9.62 -12.93
C LYS A 17 -13.50 -8.41 -12.33
N ARG A 18 -12.46 -7.93 -13.01
CA ARG A 18 -11.90 -6.59 -12.81
C ARG A 18 -12.96 -5.56 -13.15
N GLN A 19 -13.90 -5.33 -12.24
CA GLN A 19 -14.90 -4.27 -12.34
C GLN A 19 -14.51 -3.18 -11.36
N THR A 20 -14.71 -1.93 -11.78
CA THR A 20 -14.62 -0.80 -10.86
C THR A 20 -15.71 -0.91 -9.79
N TYR A 21 -15.54 -0.21 -8.66
CA TYR A 21 -16.58 -0.12 -7.63
C TYR A 21 -17.93 0.32 -8.23
N ASP A 22 -17.92 1.32 -9.12
CA ASP A 22 -19.12 1.88 -9.74
C ASP A 22 -19.86 0.86 -10.61
N GLU A 23 -19.14 0.03 -11.37
CA GLU A 23 -19.74 -1.06 -12.17
C GLU A 23 -20.34 -2.15 -11.27
N SER A 24 -19.65 -2.49 -10.18
CA SER A 24 -20.15 -3.45 -9.19
C SER A 24 -21.40 -2.92 -8.50
N TRP A 25 -21.43 -1.63 -8.17
CA TRP A 25 -22.58 -0.95 -7.58
C TRP A 25 -23.79 -0.95 -8.51
N ALA A 26 -23.60 -0.56 -9.78
CA ALA A 26 -24.68 -0.58 -10.77
C ALA A 26 -25.27 -1.99 -10.96
N LYS A 27 -24.43 -3.03 -10.93
CA LYS A 27 -24.88 -4.42 -10.99
C LYS A 27 -25.64 -4.85 -9.73
N ALA A 28 -25.18 -4.45 -8.55
CA ALA A 28 -25.87 -4.72 -7.29
C ALA A 28 -27.27 -4.09 -7.26
N GLN A 29 -27.41 -2.85 -7.72
CA GLN A 29 -28.71 -2.18 -7.86
C GLN A 29 -29.67 -2.96 -8.78
N LYS A 30 -29.17 -3.39 -9.95
CA LYS A 30 -29.98 -4.20 -10.87
C LYS A 30 -30.44 -5.52 -10.24
N ILE A 31 -29.56 -6.22 -9.51
CA ILE A 31 -29.92 -7.45 -8.81
C ILE A 31 -30.97 -7.18 -7.74
N SER A 32 -30.83 -6.09 -6.98
CA SER A 32 -31.82 -5.68 -5.98
C SER A 32 -33.19 -5.43 -6.60
N ASP A 33 -33.24 -4.68 -7.72
CA ASP A 33 -34.49 -4.38 -8.43
C ASP A 33 -35.17 -5.65 -8.97
N GLU A 34 -34.38 -6.63 -9.46
CA GLU A 34 -34.88 -7.88 -10.01
C GLU A 34 -35.33 -8.89 -8.96
N THR A 35 -34.70 -8.89 -7.79
CA THR A 35 -34.88 -9.94 -6.76
C THR A 35 -35.58 -9.46 -5.49
N GLY A 36 -35.68 -8.14 -5.28
CA GLY A 36 -36.14 -7.55 -4.02
C GLY A 36 -35.12 -7.65 -2.88
N ALA A 37 -33.86 -8.01 -3.17
CA ALA A 37 -32.80 -8.08 -2.17
C ALA A 37 -32.47 -6.70 -1.60
N THR A 38 -32.31 -6.60 -0.30
CA THR A 38 -31.91 -5.36 0.37
C THR A 38 -30.44 -5.07 0.11
N ILE A 39 -30.14 -3.87 -0.40
CA ILE A 39 -28.76 -3.39 -0.52
C ILE A 39 -28.31 -2.79 0.81
N ILE A 40 -27.17 -3.25 1.31
CA ILE A 40 -26.46 -2.59 2.40
C ILE A 40 -25.28 -1.84 1.74
N HIS A 41 -25.29 -0.51 1.81
CA HIS A 41 -24.25 0.31 1.19
C HIS A 41 -22.93 0.12 1.92
N ALA A 42 -21.82 0.02 1.18
CA ALA A 42 -20.52 -0.31 1.77
C ALA A 42 -20.00 0.76 2.75
N PHE A 43 -20.37 2.03 2.58
CA PHE A 43 -19.90 3.14 3.41
C PHE A 43 -20.91 4.27 3.63
N ASP A 44 -21.85 4.52 2.71
CA ASP A 44 -22.76 5.67 2.75
C ASP A 44 -24.13 5.28 3.34
N ASP A 45 -24.10 4.71 4.53
CA ASP A 45 -25.28 4.28 5.29
C ASP A 45 -25.10 4.62 6.77
N PRO A 46 -26.10 5.22 7.46
CA PRO A 46 -26.00 5.61 8.87
C PRO A 46 -25.66 4.46 9.81
N ASN A 47 -26.17 3.25 9.54
CA ASN A 47 -25.91 2.08 10.39
C ASN A 47 -24.47 1.59 10.21
N ILE A 48 -23.98 1.58 8.97
CA ILE A 48 -22.59 1.25 8.68
C ILE A 48 -21.65 2.27 9.35
N ILE A 49 -21.91 3.56 9.17
CA ILE A 49 -21.15 4.65 9.81
C ILE A 49 -21.16 4.49 11.34
N SER A 50 -22.30 4.22 11.94
CA SER A 50 -22.42 4.01 13.39
C SER A 50 -21.58 2.83 13.87
N GLY A 51 -21.58 1.71 13.11
CA GLY A 51 -20.77 0.54 13.42
C GLY A 51 -19.26 0.86 13.41
N GLN A 52 -18.80 1.69 12.46
CA GLN A 52 -17.39 2.13 12.41
C GLN A 52 -17.01 3.06 13.56
N GLY A 53 -17.96 3.78 14.13
CA GLY A 53 -17.75 4.67 15.28
C GLY A 53 -17.24 3.96 16.53
N VAL A 54 -17.52 2.67 16.69
CA VAL A 54 -17.04 1.83 17.81
C VAL A 54 -15.51 1.88 17.94
N ILE A 55 -14.79 1.90 16.81
CA ILE A 55 -13.33 2.01 16.78
C ILE A 55 -12.87 3.29 17.50
N GLY A 56 -13.53 4.42 17.23
CA GLY A 56 -13.23 5.69 17.90
C GLY A 56 -13.45 5.63 19.41
N LEU A 57 -14.53 4.96 19.85
CA LEU A 57 -14.80 4.78 21.29
C LEU A 57 -13.75 3.90 21.96
N GLU A 58 -13.35 2.80 21.35
CA GLU A 58 -12.31 1.90 21.87
C GLU A 58 -10.94 2.60 21.96
N ILE A 59 -10.60 3.44 20.98
CA ILE A 59 -9.36 4.24 21.02
C ILE A 59 -9.40 5.18 22.24
N LEU A 60 -10.51 5.91 22.45
CA LEU A 60 -10.64 6.82 23.59
C LEU A 60 -10.62 6.12 24.95
N GLU A 61 -11.05 4.85 25.00
CA GLU A 61 -10.98 4.02 26.20
C GLU A 61 -9.55 3.53 26.47
N GLN A 62 -8.87 3.03 25.43
CA GLN A 62 -7.52 2.45 25.54
C GLN A 62 -6.43 3.52 25.67
N LEU A 63 -6.60 4.67 25.01
CA LEU A 63 -5.68 5.81 25.04
C LEU A 63 -6.44 7.11 25.31
N PRO A 64 -6.83 7.38 26.57
CA PRO A 64 -7.64 8.55 26.92
C PRO A 64 -7.02 9.91 26.58
N ASP A 65 -5.73 10.00 26.42
CA ASP A 65 -4.96 11.21 26.11
C ASP A 65 -4.37 11.17 24.69
N VAL A 66 -5.06 10.53 23.75
CA VAL A 66 -4.71 10.58 22.32
C VAL A 66 -4.82 12.01 21.79
N ASP A 67 -3.82 12.45 21.01
CA ASP A 67 -3.79 13.77 20.37
C ASP A 67 -4.30 13.73 18.94
N GLU A 68 -3.90 12.71 18.18
CA GLU A 68 -4.22 12.60 16.73
C GLU A 68 -4.55 11.17 16.34
N ILE A 69 -5.56 11.01 15.48
CA ILE A 69 -5.96 9.73 14.89
C ILE A 69 -5.87 9.84 13.37
N TYR A 70 -5.14 8.92 12.73
CA TYR A 70 -4.95 8.87 11.27
C TYR A 70 -5.81 7.76 10.68
N VAL A 71 -6.75 8.14 9.82
CA VAL A 71 -7.83 7.26 9.35
C VAL A 71 -7.79 7.12 7.83
N PRO A 72 -7.74 5.90 7.27
CA PRO A 72 -7.91 5.69 5.84
C PRO A 72 -9.25 6.23 5.32
N ILE A 73 -9.23 6.92 4.19
CA ILE A 73 -10.44 7.39 3.53
C ILE A 73 -10.51 6.84 2.10
N GLY A 74 -11.57 6.09 1.81
CA GLY A 74 -12.09 5.82 0.48
C GLY A 74 -13.44 6.51 0.33
N GLY A 75 -14.54 5.77 0.44
CA GLY A 75 -15.89 6.36 0.44
C GLY A 75 -16.28 7.13 1.71
N GLY A 76 -15.48 7.04 2.77
CA GLY A 76 -15.59 7.86 3.98
C GLY A 76 -16.29 7.22 5.17
N GLY A 77 -16.85 6.00 5.06
CA GLY A 77 -17.64 5.36 6.14
C GLY A 77 -16.90 5.21 7.45
N LEU A 78 -15.65 4.71 7.40
CA LEU A 78 -14.79 4.54 8.57
C LEU A 78 -14.47 5.89 9.24
N ALA A 79 -14.04 6.87 8.44
CA ALA A 79 -13.68 8.19 8.94
C ALA A 79 -14.91 8.93 9.53
N ALA A 80 -16.06 8.88 8.86
CA ALA A 80 -17.29 9.49 9.34
C ALA A 80 -17.73 8.90 10.69
N GLY A 81 -17.64 7.57 10.86
CA GLY A 81 -17.95 6.91 12.13
C GLY A 81 -17.01 7.33 13.26
N ILE A 82 -15.69 7.30 13.01
CA ILE A 82 -14.69 7.70 14.02
C ILE A 82 -14.84 9.19 14.37
N ILE A 83 -15.01 10.07 13.39
CA ILE A 83 -15.24 11.51 13.61
C ILE A 83 -16.44 11.70 14.52
N THR A 84 -17.59 11.10 14.20
CA THR A 84 -18.82 11.25 14.99
C THR A 84 -18.58 10.83 16.44
N ALA A 85 -18.00 9.65 16.66
CA ALA A 85 -17.79 9.11 17.99
C ALA A 85 -16.76 9.88 18.81
N VAL A 86 -15.66 10.29 18.17
CA VAL A 86 -14.53 10.95 18.84
C VAL A 86 -14.87 12.42 19.12
N LYS A 87 -15.38 13.16 18.12
CA LYS A 87 -15.65 14.61 18.30
C LYS A 87 -16.77 14.87 19.29
N GLU A 88 -17.75 13.96 19.42
CA GLU A 88 -18.80 14.06 20.46
C GLU A 88 -18.21 13.99 21.88
N LYS A 89 -17.23 13.11 22.11
CA LYS A 89 -16.64 12.91 23.44
C LYS A 89 -15.41 13.77 23.72
N LYS A 90 -14.57 13.98 22.71
CA LYS A 90 -13.29 14.70 22.81
C LYS A 90 -13.05 15.56 21.56
N PRO A 91 -13.70 16.73 21.48
CA PRO A 91 -13.63 17.60 20.28
C PRO A 91 -12.21 18.08 19.94
N ASN A 92 -11.29 18.09 20.92
CA ASN A 92 -9.91 18.53 20.74
C ASN A 92 -8.99 17.47 20.10
N VAL A 93 -9.39 16.20 20.05
CA VAL A 93 -8.62 15.16 19.35
C VAL A 93 -8.67 15.44 17.86
N ARG A 94 -7.50 15.56 17.23
CA ARG A 94 -7.43 15.79 15.79
C ARG A 94 -7.64 14.50 15.01
N ILE A 95 -8.46 14.57 13.98
CA ILE A 95 -8.69 13.47 13.04
C ILE A 95 -8.10 13.83 11.69
N ILE A 96 -7.13 13.06 11.25
CA ILE A 96 -6.44 13.25 9.98
C ILE A 96 -6.87 12.13 9.03
N GLY A 97 -7.54 12.49 7.96
CA GLY A 97 -7.89 11.58 6.87
C GLY A 97 -6.70 11.33 5.97
N VAL A 98 -6.50 10.08 5.55
CA VAL A 98 -5.42 9.71 4.64
C VAL A 98 -5.98 9.00 3.42
N GLU A 99 -5.74 9.56 2.24
CA GLU A 99 -6.13 9.00 0.94
C GLU A 99 -4.90 8.57 0.14
N SER A 100 -5.11 7.68 -0.84
CA SER A 100 -4.12 7.48 -1.89
C SER A 100 -3.99 8.75 -2.74
N LYS A 101 -2.78 9.13 -3.08
CA LYS A 101 -2.54 10.27 -3.99
C LYS A 101 -3.21 10.09 -5.36
N ALA A 102 -3.42 8.85 -5.78
CA ALA A 102 -4.12 8.54 -7.02
C ALA A 102 -5.64 8.72 -6.92
N PHE A 103 -6.23 8.74 -5.70
CA PHE A 103 -7.66 8.84 -5.47
C PHE A 103 -8.00 9.81 -4.32
N PRO A 104 -7.68 11.12 -4.44
CA PRO A 104 -7.94 12.13 -3.40
C PRO A 104 -9.38 12.69 -3.50
N ALA A 105 -10.39 11.83 -3.64
CA ALA A 105 -11.76 12.25 -3.94
C ALA A 105 -12.44 13.01 -2.78
N MET A 106 -12.24 12.55 -1.55
CA MET A 106 -12.79 13.23 -0.38
C MET A 106 -12.08 14.57 -0.13
N LYS A 107 -10.76 14.61 -0.31
CA LYS A 107 -9.99 15.85 -0.18
C LYS A 107 -10.49 16.92 -1.14
N HIS A 108 -10.61 16.60 -2.43
CA HIS A 108 -11.13 17.53 -3.44
C HIS A 108 -12.56 17.97 -3.10
N SER A 109 -13.41 17.03 -2.68
CA SER A 109 -14.78 17.35 -2.28
C SER A 109 -14.84 18.31 -1.09
N VAL A 110 -13.99 18.12 -0.07
CA VAL A 110 -13.95 19.01 1.09
C VAL A 110 -13.39 20.38 0.73
N GLU A 111 -12.38 20.44 -0.13
CA GLU A 111 -11.79 21.70 -0.63
C GLU A 111 -12.77 22.51 -1.49
N SER A 112 -13.60 21.84 -2.31
CA SER A 112 -14.61 22.49 -3.16
C SER A 112 -15.94 22.78 -2.45
N GLY A 113 -16.17 22.15 -1.29
CA GLY A 113 -17.40 22.31 -0.53
C GLY A 113 -18.60 21.49 -1.03
N HIS A 114 -18.39 20.58 -1.97
CA HIS A 114 -19.43 19.66 -2.48
C HIS A 114 -18.82 18.34 -2.94
N VAL A 115 -19.64 17.29 -3.02
CA VAL A 115 -19.17 15.99 -3.51
C VAL A 115 -18.74 16.10 -4.98
N GLU A 116 -17.48 15.77 -5.24
CA GLU A 116 -16.90 15.70 -6.58
C GLU A 116 -16.55 14.27 -6.96
N THR A 117 -16.69 13.97 -8.25
CA THR A 117 -16.21 12.72 -8.86
C THR A 117 -14.89 12.98 -9.57
N ILE A 118 -13.86 12.21 -9.24
CA ILE A 118 -12.55 12.29 -9.90
C ILE A 118 -12.35 11.13 -10.88
N GLU A 119 -11.43 11.27 -11.81
CA GLU A 119 -11.07 10.16 -12.71
C GLU A 119 -10.29 9.07 -11.96
N GLY A 120 -9.42 9.46 -11.04
CA GLY A 120 -8.51 8.57 -10.35
C GLY A 120 -7.33 8.09 -11.22
N GLY A 121 -6.44 7.31 -10.62
CA GLY A 121 -5.25 6.76 -11.26
C GLY A 121 -5.08 5.28 -10.98
N LEU A 122 -3.83 4.80 -10.97
CA LEU A 122 -3.47 3.46 -10.54
C LEU A 122 -2.94 3.54 -9.11
N THR A 123 -3.39 2.62 -8.26
CA THR A 123 -2.87 2.44 -6.89
C THR A 123 -2.97 0.99 -6.47
N ILE A 124 -2.09 0.56 -5.58
CA ILE A 124 -2.19 -0.73 -4.91
C ILE A 124 -3.22 -0.71 -3.77
N ALA A 125 -3.64 0.47 -3.32
CA ALA A 125 -4.62 0.66 -2.25
C ALA A 125 -6.07 0.62 -2.79
N ASP A 126 -6.45 -0.48 -3.40
CA ASP A 126 -7.74 -0.70 -4.06
C ASP A 126 -8.94 -0.51 -3.10
N GLY A 127 -8.81 -0.90 -1.83
CA GLY A 127 -9.85 -0.73 -0.82
C GLY A 127 -10.24 0.74 -0.54
N ILE A 128 -9.41 1.71 -0.96
CA ILE A 128 -9.72 3.15 -0.86
C ILE A 128 -9.73 3.85 -2.23
N SER A 129 -9.70 3.12 -3.34
CA SER A 129 -9.74 3.68 -4.71
C SER A 129 -11.17 4.07 -5.12
N VAL A 130 -11.78 4.98 -4.38
CA VAL A 130 -13.14 5.45 -4.59
C VAL A 130 -13.13 6.76 -5.35
N LYS A 131 -13.86 6.82 -6.47
CA LYS A 131 -13.92 8.03 -7.32
C LYS A 131 -14.88 9.09 -6.80
N THR A 132 -15.93 8.67 -6.11
CA THR A 132 -16.99 9.56 -5.62
C THR A 132 -17.26 9.27 -4.15
N PRO A 133 -17.02 10.21 -3.24
CA PRO A 133 -17.37 10.06 -1.83
C PRO A 133 -18.88 9.87 -1.62
N GLY A 134 -19.27 9.27 -0.49
CA GLY A 134 -20.67 9.22 -0.08
C GLY A 134 -21.18 10.61 0.27
N LYS A 135 -22.48 10.83 0.13
CA LYS A 135 -23.11 12.11 0.50
C LYS A 135 -23.17 12.29 2.02
N ILE A 136 -23.61 11.24 2.73
CA ILE A 136 -23.72 11.25 4.20
C ILE A 136 -22.31 11.33 4.80
N THR A 137 -21.37 10.55 4.27
CA THR A 137 -19.99 10.56 4.76
C THR A 137 -19.31 11.90 4.51
N PHE A 138 -19.52 12.53 3.34
CA PHE A 138 -19.04 13.88 3.05
C PHE A 138 -19.59 14.91 4.03
N ASP A 139 -20.90 14.91 4.30
CA ASP A 139 -21.54 15.84 5.24
C ASP A 139 -20.97 15.76 6.65
N ILE A 140 -20.57 14.57 7.10
CA ILE A 140 -19.95 14.37 8.40
C ILE A 140 -18.47 14.80 8.36
N ILE A 141 -17.73 14.31 7.36
CA ILE A 141 -16.29 14.54 7.24
C ILE A 141 -15.98 16.02 7.04
N SER A 142 -16.69 16.71 6.15
CA SER A 142 -16.46 18.13 5.88
C SER A 142 -16.61 19.03 7.14
N LYS A 143 -17.37 18.60 8.13
CA LYS A 143 -17.59 19.34 9.38
C LYS A 143 -16.66 18.94 10.52
N GLY A 144 -16.15 17.73 10.50
CA GLY A 144 -15.44 17.17 11.65
C GLY A 144 -13.99 16.75 11.43
N ILE A 145 -13.54 16.73 10.17
CA ILE A 145 -12.14 16.41 9.84
C ILE A 145 -11.23 17.63 10.10
N ASP A 146 -10.05 17.40 10.65
CA ASP A 146 -9.09 18.50 10.88
C ASP A 146 -8.15 18.67 9.68
N GLU A 147 -7.84 17.58 8.95
CA GLU A 147 -6.95 17.61 7.80
C GLU A 147 -7.16 16.39 6.94
N ILE A 148 -6.97 16.51 5.62
CA ILE A 148 -6.90 15.37 4.70
C ILE A 148 -5.59 15.41 3.94
N VAL A 149 -4.81 14.34 4.06
CA VAL A 149 -3.49 14.18 3.44
C VAL A 149 -3.48 13.00 2.47
N THR A 150 -2.45 12.92 1.64
CA THR A 150 -2.30 11.83 0.67
C THR A 150 -0.94 11.14 0.80
N VAL A 151 -0.88 9.87 0.40
CA VAL A 151 0.33 9.04 0.36
C VAL A 151 0.53 8.42 -1.01
N GLU A 152 1.79 8.20 -1.37
CA GLU A 152 2.21 7.49 -2.59
C GLU A 152 2.26 5.98 -2.37
N ASP A 153 2.09 5.20 -3.42
CA ASP A 153 2.22 3.73 -3.36
C ASP A 153 3.59 3.26 -2.85
N SER A 154 4.65 3.99 -3.15
CA SER A 154 6.00 3.71 -2.65
C SER A 154 6.10 3.79 -1.13
N GLU A 155 5.39 4.74 -0.49
CA GLU A 155 5.31 4.89 0.96
C GLU A 155 4.48 3.74 1.58
N ILE A 156 3.41 3.34 0.90
CA ILE A 156 2.56 2.21 1.29
C ILE A 156 3.38 0.90 1.27
N ILE A 157 4.06 0.61 0.16
CA ILE A 157 4.90 -0.59 -0.02
C ILE A 157 5.96 -0.68 1.09
N LYS A 158 6.69 0.41 1.32
CA LYS A 158 7.71 0.49 2.36
C LYS A 158 7.13 0.21 3.74
N THR A 159 5.96 0.78 4.03
CA THR A 159 5.27 0.61 5.32
C THR A 159 4.80 -0.81 5.53
N MET A 160 4.19 -1.43 4.52
CA MET A 160 3.77 -2.83 4.58
C MET A 160 4.95 -3.76 4.82
N PHE A 161 6.05 -3.54 4.09
CA PHE A 161 7.27 -4.33 4.29
C PHE A 161 7.79 -4.20 5.72
N LEU A 162 7.91 -2.99 6.26
CA LEU A 162 8.36 -2.74 7.63
C LEU A 162 7.42 -3.36 8.67
N LEU A 163 6.11 -3.28 8.46
CA LEU A 163 5.11 -3.86 9.35
C LEU A 163 5.25 -5.39 9.41
N MET A 164 5.35 -6.04 8.24
CA MET A 164 5.59 -7.48 8.16
C MET A 164 6.92 -7.88 8.83
N GLU A 165 7.98 -7.14 8.57
CA GLU A 165 9.30 -7.45 9.13
C GLU A 165 9.35 -7.28 10.65
N ARG A 166 8.76 -6.21 11.18
CA ARG A 166 8.88 -5.84 12.60
C ARG A 166 7.83 -6.51 13.50
N THR A 167 6.60 -6.61 13.01
CA THR A 167 5.46 -7.07 13.82
C THR A 167 4.88 -8.40 13.37
N LYS A 168 5.28 -8.90 12.19
CA LYS A 168 4.71 -10.09 11.53
C LYS A 168 3.21 -9.95 11.21
N ALA A 169 2.72 -8.72 11.18
CA ALA A 169 1.35 -8.42 10.78
C ALA A 169 1.26 -8.20 9.26
N VAL A 170 0.23 -8.79 8.66
CA VAL A 170 -0.14 -8.56 7.27
C VAL A 170 -1.40 -7.71 7.26
N VAL A 171 -1.30 -6.53 6.69
CA VAL A 171 -2.40 -5.56 6.54
C VAL A 171 -2.47 -5.19 5.06
N GLU A 172 -3.68 -5.02 4.52
CA GLU A 172 -3.84 -4.63 3.11
C GLU A 172 -3.33 -3.21 2.84
N PRO A 173 -2.98 -2.87 1.57
CA PRO A 173 -2.44 -1.55 1.23
C PRO A 173 -3.32 -0.38 1.69
N ALA A 174 -4.64 -0.50 1.55
CA ALA A 174 -5.59 0.52 1.98
C ALA A 174 -5.57 0.76 3.50
N GLY A 175 -5.29 -0.27 4.27
CA GLY A 175 -5.33 -0.23 5.72
C GLY A 175 -4.07 0.34 6.39
N VAL A 176 -2.97 0.54 5.65
CA VAL A 176 -1.70 1.04 6.23
C VAL A 176 -1.41 2.50 5.91
N VAL A 177 -2.26 3.17 5.12
CA VAL A 177 -1.99 4.53 4.63
C VAL A 177 -1.75 5.54 5.75
N GLY A 178 -2.46 5.43 6.87
CA GLY A 178 -2.24 6.27 8.05
C GLY A 178 -0.83 6.12 8.63
N LEU A 179 -0.36 4.89 8.76
CA LEU A 179 1.01 4.60 9.21
C LEU A 179 2.04 5.01 8.16
N ALA A 180 1.73 4.84 6.86
CA ALA A 180 2.61 5.25 5.77
C ALA A 180 2.88 6.77 5.81
N TYR A 181 1.84 7.57 6.01
CA TYR A 181 1.99 9.00 6.18
C TYR A 181 2.85 9.36 7.40
N LEU A 182 2.60 8.75 8.55
CA LEU A 182 3.35 9.00 9.77
C LEU A 182 4.83 8.65 9.64
N LEU A 183 5.17 7.55 8.99
CA LEU A 183 6.56 7.15 8.76
C LEU A 183 7.29 8.09 7.80
N SER A 184 6.58 8.68 6.83
CA SER A 184 7.18 9.60 5.85
C SER A 184 7.34 11.02 6.41
N LYS A 185 6.40 11.51 7.23
CA LYS A 185 6.36 12.91 7.68
C LYS A 185 6.85 13.13 9.12
N LYS A 186 6.94 12.07 9.92
CA LYS A 186 7.25 12.07 11.35
C LYS A 186 6.33 13.00 12.15
N PRO A 187 5.54 12.49 13.08
CA PRO A 187 4.68 13.30 13.93
C PRO A 187 5.50 14.27 14.78
N ALA A 188 4.85 15.33 15.26
CA ALA A 188 5.48 16.25 16.21
C ALA A 188 5.94 15.47 17.47
N PRO A 189 7.13 15.79 18.02
CA PRO A 189 7.61 15.12 19.22
C PRO A 189 6.62 15.31 20.37
N ASN A 190 6.49 14.27 21.20
CA ASN A 190 5.59 14.22 22.38
C ASN A 190 4.08 14.14 22.10
N LYS A 191 3.64 13.96 20.87
CA LYS A 191 2.24 13.67 20.57
C LYS A 191 1.94 12.17 20.62
N LYS A 192 0.79 11.84 21.21
CA LYS A 192 0.22 10.50 21.17
C LYS A 192 -0.63 10.34 19.91
N VAL A 193 -0.11 9.60 18.94
CA VAL A 193 -0.72 9.43 17.63
C VAL A 193 -1.17 7.98 17.42
N VAL A 194 -2.33 7.77 16.82
CA VAL A 194 -2.90 6.45 16.53
C VAL A 194 -3.19 6.36 15.04
N PRO A 195 -2.38 5.62 14.25
CA PRO A 195 -2.77 5.23 12.90
C PRO A 195 -3.71 4.03 12.97
N ILE A 196 -4.83 4.09 12.27
CA ILE A 196 -5.70 2.93 12.10
C ILE A 196 -5.04 1.95 11.15
N LEU A 197 -4.89 0.70 11.61
CA LEU A 197 -4.49 -0.44 10.77
C LEU A 197 -5.71 -1.34 10.59
N CYS A 198 -6.15 -1.53 9.37
CA CYS A 198 -7.36 -2.29 9.07
C CYS A 198 -7.24 -3.04 7.74
N GLY A 199 -8.11 -4.04 7.59
CA GLY A 199 -8.15 -4.84 6.37
C GLY A 199 -7.03 -5.88 6.26
N GLY A 200 -7.36 -7.01 5.65
CA GLY A 200 -6.44 -8.13 5.44
C GLY A 200 -6.71 -8.84 4.10
N ASN A 201 -7.54 -8.23 3.25
CA ASN A 201 -7.87 -8.78 1.94
C ASN A 201 -6.79 -8.41 0.92
N ILE A 202 -5.68 -9.11 0.97
CA ILE A 202 -4.56 -8.91 0.03
C ILE A 202 -4.31 -10.18 -0.77
N ASP A 203 -4.12 -10.01 -2.07
CA ASP A 203 -3.68 -11.08 -2.96
C ASP A 203 -2.23 -11.49 -2.66
N MET A 204 -1.97 -12.81 -2.59
CA MET A 204 -0.65 -13.34 -2.27
C MET A 204 0.41 -13.01 -3.33
N TYR A 205 0.02 -12.86 -4.59
CA TYR A 205 0.92 -12.43 -5.65
C TYR A 205 1.35 -10.97 -5.45
N LEU A 206 0.40 -10.08 -5.14
CA LEU A 206 0.70 -8.69 -4.79
C LEU A 206 1.59 -8.61 -3.54
N LEU A 207 1.31 -9.43 -2.53
CA LEU A 207 2.14 -9.50 -1.32
C LEU A 207 3.59 -9.89 -1.66
N GLY A 208 3.77 -10.89 -2.52
CA GLY A 208 5.09 -11.28 -3.02
C GLY A 208 5.83 -10.15 -3.73
N GLN A 209 5.11 -9.36 -4.55
CA GLN A 209 5.69 -8.18 -5.21
C GLN A 209 6.09 -7.09 -4.20
N ILE A 210 5.26 -6.86 -3.17
CA ILE A 210 5.55 -5.88 -2.10
C ILE A 210 6.81 -6.29 -1.33
N VAL A 211 6.95 -7.58 -1.01
CA VAL A 211 8.17 -8.09 -0.34
C VAL A 211 9.39 -7.88 -1.22
N ALA A 212 9.33 -8.26 -2.49
CA ALA A 212 10.44 -8.09 -3.44
C ALA A 212 10.87 -6.61 -3.58
N LYS A 213 9.89 -5.71 -3.80
CA LYS A 213 10.14 -4.26 -3.88
C LYS A 213 10.64 -3.68 -2.57
N GLY A 214 10.12 -4.17 -1.44
CA GLY A 214 10.58 -3.77 -0.11
C GLY A 214 12.06 -4.10 0.11
N LEU A 215 12.49 -5.31 -0.25
CA LEU A 215 13.90 -5.73 -0.19
C LEU A 215 14.79 -4.83 -1.05
N THR A 216 14.38 -4.54 -2.29
CA THR A 216 15.10 -3.65 -3.20
C THR A 216 15.20 -2.23 -2.63
N ASN A 217 14.10 -1.66 -2.15
CA ASN A 217 14.06 -0.30 -1.60
C ASN A 217 14.89 -0.13 -0.31
N MET A 218 15.15 -1.21 0.40
CA MET A 218 16.00 -1.22 1.60
C MET A 218 17.45 -1.59 1.30
N GLY A 219 17.82 -1.72 0.03
CA GLY A 219 19.17 -2.12 -0.37
C GLY A 219 19.53 -3.53 0.07
N ARG A 220 18.54 -4.41 0.25
CA ARG A 220 18.74 -5.84 0.62
C ARG A 220 18.65 -6.76 -0.58
N MET A 221 18.32 -6.22 -1.73
CA MET A 221 18.36 -6.90 -3.03
C MET A 221 18.78 -5.92 -4.11
N VAL A 222 19.76 -6.31 -4.89
CA VAL A 222 20.23 -5.56 -6.06
C VAL A 222 20.07 -6.43 -7.29
N ARG A 223 19.41 -5.91 -8.31
CA ARG A 223 19.29 -6.61 -9.60
C ARG A 223 20.07 -5.87 -10.65
N ILE A 224 20.97 -6.57 -11.33
CA ILE A 224 21.82 -6.02 -12.38
C ILE A 224 21.73 -6.85 -13.64
N LEU A 225 21.80 -6.18 -14.78
CA LEU A 225 22.01 -6.78 -16.09
C LEU A 225 23.42 -6.46 -16.56
N ILE A 226 24.19 -7.48 -16.83
CA ILE A 226 25.56 -7.39 -17.35
C ILE A 226 25.60 -7.95 -18.76
N THR A 227 26.27 -7.29 -19.69
CA THR A 227 26.54 -7.83 -21.02
C THR A 227 27.96 -8.38 -21.06
N LEU A 228 28.11 -9.68 -21.29
CA LEU A 228 29.40 -10.38 -21.34
C LEU A 228 29.69 -10.89 -22.73
N LYS A 229 30.99 -11.11 -23.03
CA LYS A 229 31.40 -11.90 -24.21
C LYS A 229 30.95 -13.35 -24.02
N ASP A 230 30.32 -13.96 -25.02
CA ASP A 230 29.87 -15.34 -24.94
C ASP A 230 31.06 -16.31 -25.15
N LYS A 231 31.86 -16.48 -24.09
CA LYS A 231 33.01 -17.38 -24.01
C LYS A 231 33.02 -18.14 -22.68
N PRO A 232 33.63 -19.34 -22.64
CA PRO A 232 33.83 -20.05 -21.37
C PRO A 232 34.58 -19.21 -20.36
N GLY A 233 34.09 -19.18 -19.11
CA GLY A 233 34.73 -18.46 -17.99
C GLY A 233 34.25 -17.02 -17.81
N ALA A 234 33.59 -16.37 -18.76
CA ALA A 234 33.17 -14.96 -18.62
C ALA A 234 32.24 -14.73 -17.40
N LEU A 235 31.28 -15.60 -17.17
CA LEU A 235 30.42 -15.51 -15.98
C LEU A 235 31.20 -15.78 -14.69
N LYS A 236 32.19 -16.68 -14.72
CA LYS A 236 33.00 -16.98 -13.52
C LYS A 236 33.74 -15.73 -13.01
N GLU A 237 34.31 -14.94 -13.91
CA GLU A 237 34.99 -13.68 -13.54
C GLU A 237 34.07 -12.75 -12.74
N ILE A 238 32.80 -12.63 -13.13
CA ILE A 238 31.81 -11.80 -12.43
C ILE A 238 31.42 -12.39 -11.07
N VAL A 239 31.21 -13.72 -11.02
CA VAL A 239 30.85 -14.42 -9.79
C VAL A 239 31.97 -14.31 -8.74
N ASP A 240 33.23 -14.41 -9.17
CA ASP A 240 34.38 -14.26 -8.27
C ASP A 240 34.45 -12.84 -7.67
N GLU A 241 34.21 -11.79 -8.46
CA GLU A 241 34.17 -10.40 -7.94
C GLU A 241 33.01 -10.19 -6.94
N ILE A 242 31.82 -10.68 -7.24
CA ILE A 242 30.66 -10.60 -6.34
C ILE A 242 30.92 -11.36 -5.03
N SER A 243 31.46 -12.58 -5.14
CA SER A 243 31.77 -13.43 -3.98
C SER A 243 32.83 -12.80 -3.06
N SER A 244 33.79 -12.03 -3.62
CA SER A 244 34.82 -11.34 -2.84
C SER A 244 34.23 -10.32 -1.86
N LEU A 245 33.01 -9.82 -2.12
CA LEU A 245 32.27 -8.87 -1.28
C LEU A 245 31.28 -9.56 -0.31
N SER A 246 31.31 -10.88 -0.23
CA SER A 246 30.37 -11.67 0.57
C SER A 246 28.90 -11.42 0.21
N VAL A 247 28.63 -11.13 -1.06
CA VAL A 247 27.28 -10.96 -1.60
C VAL A 247 26.77 -12.30 -2.14
N ASN A 248 25.57 -12.69 -1.72
CA ASN A 248 24.94 -13.91 -2.17
C ASN A 248 24.22 -13.71 -3.52
N ILE A 249 24.33 -14.72 -4.41
CA ILE A 249 23.63 -14.71 -5.70
C ILE A 249 22.36 -15.56 -5.56
N VAL A 250 21.20 -14.91 -5.62
CA VAL A 250 19.88 -15.56 -5.48
C VAL A 250 19.43 -16.18 -6.80
N GLU A 251 19.68 -15.47 -7.91
CA GLU A 251 19.22 -15.89 -9.23
C GLU A 251 20.21 -15.45 -10.31
N VAL A 252 20.37 -16.31 -11.31
CA VAL A 252 21.15 -16.04 -12.52
C VAL A 252 20.29 -16.35 -13.73
N ILE A 253 19.99 -15.35 -14.54
CA ILE A 253 19.31 -15.55 -15.82
C ILE A 253 20.33 -15.29 -16.94
N HIS A 254 20.62 -16.30 -17.73
CA HIS A 254 21.57 -16.26 -18.82
C HIS A 254 20.84 -16.24 -20.16
N ASP A 255 20.84 -15.11 -20.83
CA ASP A 255 20.05 -14.86 -22.03
C ASP A 255 20.93 -14.56 -23.24
N ARG A 256 20.73 -15.29 -24.33
CA ARG A 256 21.41 -15.13 -25.61
C ARG A 256 20.51 -14.65 -26.74
N LEU A 257 19.20 -14.62 -26.51
CA LEU A 257 18.20 -14.55 -27.58
C LEU A 257 17.35 -13.28 -27.56
N SER A 258 17.34 -12.54 -26.44
CA SER A 258 16.52 -11.32 -26.33
C SER A 258 16.98 -10.23 -27.29
N SER A 259 16.01 -9.46 -27.76
CA SER A 259 16.26 -8.30 -28.62
C SER A 259 17.16 -7.29 -27.88
N GLY A 260 18.26 -6.89 -28.50
CA GLY A 260 19.26 -5.97 -27.92
C GLY A 260 20.55 -6.65 -27.45
N ILE A 261 20.66 -7.98 -27.54
CA ILE A 261 21.92 -8.71 -27.33
C ILE A 261 22.60 -8.93 -28.68
N ASN A 262 23.83 -8.45 -28.82
CA ASN A 262 24.61 -8.56 -30.04
C ASN A 262 25.15 -9.99 -30.21
N ALA A 263 25.34 -10.43 -31.46
CA ALA A 263 26.01 -11.71 -31.74
C ALA A 263 27.41 -11.76 -31.11
N GLY A 264 27.71 -12.87 -30.42
CA GLY A 264 28.97 -13.05 -29.69
C GLY A 264 28.95 -12.46 -28.27
N THR A 265 27.82 -11.94 -27.81
CA THR A 265 27.61 -11.50 -26.42
C THR A 265 26.44 -12.23 -25.78
N VAL A 266 26.33 -12.13 -24.47
CA VAL A 266 25.26 -12.71 -23.65
C VAL A 266 24.85 -11.72 -22.58
N GLY A 267 23.54 -11.60 -22.37
CA GLY A 267 22.97 -10.87 -21.25
C GLY A 267 22.89 -11.78 -20.02
N VAL A 268 23.43 -11.31 -18.89
CA VAL A 268 23.30 -12.05 -17.61
C VAL A 268 22.61 -11.13 -16.61
N THR A 269 21.41 -11.49 -16.22
CA THR A 269 20.72 -10.84 -15.10
C THR A 269 21.06 -11.57 -13.82
N LEU A 270 21.52 -10.81 -12.84
CA LEU A 270 21.84 -11.31 -11.49
C LEU A 270 20.92 -10.63 -10.48
N SER A 271 20.27 -11.45 -9.63
CA SER A 271 19.59 -10.99 -8.42
C SER A 271 20.51 -11.29 -7.24
N LEU A 272 20.94 -10.25 -6.54
CA LEU A 272 22.00 -10.27 -5.53
C LEU A 272 21.41 -9.89 -4.17
N GLU A 273 21.61 -10.76 -3.18
CA GLU A 273 21.18 -10.49 -1.80
C GLU A 273 22.30 -9.72 -1.07
N THR A 274 21.91 -8.58 -0.50
CA THR A 274 22.78 -7.71 0.29
C THR A 274 22.22 -7.53 1.69
N GLU A 275 23.06 -7.27 2.68
CA GLU A 275 22.63 -7.06 4.07
C GLU A 275 21.86 -5.74 4.27
N ASN A 276 22.29 -4.70 3.56
CA ASN A 276 21.79 -3.33 3.69
C ASN A 276 22.25 -2.46 2.52
N GLN A 277 21.81 -1.19 2.52
CA GLN A 277 22.16 -0.22 1.49
C GLN A 277 23.68 0.00 1.38
N ASP A 278 24.42 0.02 2.49
CA ASP A 278 25.87 0.23 2.47
C ASP A 278 26.60 -0.90 1.73
N GLN A 279 26.16 -2.15 1.88
CA GLN A 279 26.76 -3.26 1.12
C GLN A 279 26.37 -3.19 -0.35
N ALA A 280 25.14 -2.82 -0.67
CA ALA A 280 24.68 -2.59 -2.03
C ALA A 280 25.54 -1.49 -2.73
N ASP A 281 25.77 -0.39 -2.03
CA ASP A 281 26.60 0.72 -2.55
C ASP A 281 28.06 0.30 -2.74
N ARG A 282 28.63 -0.48 -1.82
CA ARG A 282 29.99 -1.06 -1.98
C ARG A 282 30.06 -1.98 -3.19
N LEU A 283 29.05 -2.83 -3.39
CA LEU A 283 28.99 -3.71 -4.56
C LEU A 283 29.00 -2.90 -5.87
N ILE A 284 28.14 -1.88 -5.97
CA ILE A 284 28.05 -1.03 -7.16
C ILE A 284 29.36 -0.29 -7.41
N SER A 285 29.98 0.25 -6.37
CA SER A 285 31.28 0.93 -6.47
C SER A 285 32.39 -0.01 -6.95
N HIS A 286 32.45 -1.22 -6.38
CA HIS A 286 33.46 -2.23 -6.76
C HIS A 286 33.30 -2.67 -8.23
N LEU A 287 32.07 -2.93 -8.69
CA LEU A 287 31.85 -3.27 -10.09
C LEU A 287 32.28 -2.15 -11.05
N ASN A 288 32.05 -0.89 -10.67
CA ASN A 288 32.51 0.27 -11.43
C ASN A 288 34.03 0.39 -11.44
N GLU A 289 34.71 0.20 -10.31
CA GLU A 289 36.19 0.19 -10.20
C GLU A 289 36.85 -0.88 -11.08
N LYS A 290 36.18 -2.03 -11.21
CA LYS A 290 36.60 -3.14 -12.09
C LYS A 290 36.22 -2.91 -13.55
N ASN A 291 35.64 -1.77 -13.90
CA ASN A 291 35.16 -1.44 -15.25
C ASN A 291 34.13 -2.48 -15.78
N ILE A 292 33.36 -3.12 -14.91
CA ILE A 292 32.27 -4.02 -15.29
C ILE A 292 31.08 -3.15 -15.66
N GLN A 293 30.66 -3.20 -16.92
CA GLN A 293 29.49 -2.48 -17.36
C GLN A 293 28.22 -3.24 -17.00
N PHE A 294 27.36 -2.61 -16.23
CA PHE A 294 26.07 -3.16 -15.83
C PHE A 294 24.97 -2.09 -15.89
N LYS A 295 23.72 -2.55 -15.93
CA LYS A 295 22.53 -1.74 -15.78
C LYS A 295 21.80 -2.20 -14.52
N LEU A 296 21.50 -1.28 -13.61
CA LEU A 296 20.58 -1.55 -12.50
C LEU A 296 19.18 -1.79 -13.06
N LEU A 297 18.52 -2.82 -12.55
CA LEU A 297 17.13 -3.15 -12.85
C LEU A 297 16.29 -2.81 -11.62
N GLU A 298 15.20 -2.06 -11.84
CA GLU A 298 14.22 -1.70 -10.80
C GLU A 298 13.24 -2.85 -10.50
#